data_92b32dc2b72e79fa78fe0208887fe485
#
_entry.id   92b32dc2b72e79fa78fe0208887fe485
#
_cell.length_a   1.000
_cell.length_b   1.000
_cell.length_c   1.000
_cell.angle_alpha   90.00
_cell.angle_beta   90.00
_cell.angle_gamma   90.00
#
_symmetry.space_group_name_H-M   'P 1'
#
loop_
_entity.id
_entity.type
_entity.pdbx_description
1 polymer ?
#
loop_
_entity_poly.entity_id
_entity_poly.type
_entity_poly.pdbx_seq_one_letter_code
_entity_poly.pdbx_strand_id
1 'polypeptide(L)'
;PVVNVHRLGACVAELQKTDGFTLYTEFQDIHKQYNGNVAEIFGQRLTKSDRPDVNTFYDFWEVDKDKTEDKFYLLGKTQGLVTTDNFEFLAEYNLTPNLHFLTDIAALTVNEPLAKGTIQIGDKLRFELESTNPKDKYAVKVFKGDLFVGYIKKYHCEVFHKTGADKLSLTVKAIDQNGYIKRLFVKVAL
;
A
#
# COMPACT_ATOMS: atom_id res chain seq x y z
N PRO A 1 17.96 5.92 -7.68
CA PRO A 1 17.31 5.60 -6.43
C PRO A 1 18.05 4.44 -5.78
N VAL A 2 18.35 4.60 -4.50
CA VAL A 2 19.04 3.58 -3.70
C VAL A 2 17.97 2.85 -2.91
N VAL A 3 17.77 1.56 -3.18
CA VAL A 3 16.95 0.72 -2.31
C VAL A 3 17.75 0.45 -1.04
N ASN A 4 17.36 1.10 0.03
CA ASN A 4 18.02 0.95 1.31
C ASN A 4 17.42 -0.26 2.04
N VAL A 5 17.98 -1.44 1.81
CA VAL A 5 17.57 -2.69 2.50
C VAL A 5 17.76 -2.55 4.03
N HIS A 6 18.53 -1.57 4.49
CA HIS A 6 18.74 -1.28 5.91
C HIS A 6 17.46 -0.88 6.68
N ARG A 7 16.50 -0.22 6.04
CA ARG A 7 15.19 0.07 6.68
C ARG A 7 14.30 -1.17 6.76
N LEU A 8 14.50 -2.10 5.83
CA LEU A 8 13.92 -3.44 5.87
C LEU A 8 14.66 -4.35 6.85
N GLY A 9 15.93 -4.09 7.13
CA GLY A 9 16.82 -4.96 7.88
C GLY A 9 16.35 -5.29 9.29
N ALA A 10 15.80 -4.35 10.05
CA ALA A 10 15.27 -4.63 11.39
C ALA A 10 14.02 -5.51 11.32
N CYS A 11 13.09 -5.22 10.40
CA CYS A 11 11.90 -6.05 10.18
C CYS A 11 12.25 -7.40 9.55
N VAL A 12 13.21 -7.45 8.62
CA VAL A 12 13.64 -8.70 7.99
C VAL A 12 14.36 -9.61 8.99
N ALA A 13 15.21 -9.07 9.87
CA ALA A 13 15.87 -9.85 10.92
C ALA A 13 14.86 -10.47 11.91
N GLU A 14 13.74 -9.82 12.15
CA GLU A 14 12.64 -10.39 12.94
C GLU A 14 11.86 -11.45 12.14
N LEU A 15 11.58 -11.19 10.86
CA LEU A 15 10.86 -12.11 9.99
C LEU A 15 11.66 -13.38 9.70
N GLN A 16 12.99 -13.30 9.62
CA GLN A 16 13.88 -14.47 9.47
C GLN A 16 13.75 -15.47 10.64
N LYS A 17 13.24 -15.04 11.78
CA LYS A 17 12.95 -15.92 12.91
C LYS A 17 11.60 -16.65 12.77
N THR A 18 10.83 -16.32 11.74
CA THR A 18 9.50 -16.90 11.48
C THR A 18 9.64 -18.05 10.53
N ASP A 19 9.08 -19.22 10.88
CA ASP A 19 9.07 -20.38 10.03
C ASP A 19 8.42 -20.07 8.67
N GLY A 20 9.09 -20.50 7.59
CA GLY A 20 8.62 -20.32 6.22
C GLY A 20 8.93 -18.95 5.59
N PHE A 21 9.60 -18.02 6.30
CA PHE A 21 10.05 -16.78 5.70
C PHE A 21 11.27 -17.02 4.81
N THR A 22 11.20 -16.55 3.56
CA THR A 22 12.32 -16.58 2.62
C THR A 22 12.62 -15.17 2.13
N LEU A 23 13.90 -14.85 2.01
CA LEU A 23 14.33 -13.59 1.39
C LEU A 23 14.00 -13.58 -0.10
N TYR A 24 13.89 -12.37 -0.67
CA TYR A 24 13.79 -12.21 -2.12
C TYR A 24 15.07 -12.78 -2.78
N THR A 25 14.89 -13.59 -3.80
CA THR A 25 15.98 -14.41 -4.38
C THR A 25 17.22 -13.59 -4.79
N GLU A 26 17.01 -12.37 -5.30
CA GLU A 26 18.06 -11.48 -5.75
C GLU A 26 18.69 -10.65 -4.61
N PHE A 27 18.11 -10.68 -3.40
CA PHE A 27 18.49 -9.84 -2.26
C PHE A 27 18.67 -10.66 -0.99
N GLN A 28 19.60 -11.63 -1.04
CA GLN A 28 19.83 -12.57 0.06
C GLN A 28 20.60 -11.98 1.25
N ASP A 29 21.37 -10.91 1.04
CA ASP A 29 22.14 -10.26 2.09
C ASP A 29 21.44 -8.99 2.56
N ILE A 30 20.85 -9.04 3.76
CA ILE A 30 20.12 -7.93 4.38
C ILE A 30 21.02 -6.76 4.83
N HIS A 31 22.33 -6.98 4.88
CA HIS A 31 23.32 -5.98 5.28
C HIS A 31 23.96 -5.29 4.08
N LYS A 32 23.73 -5.80 2.87
CA LYS A 32 24.28 -5.27 1.63
C LYS A 32 23.37 -4.18 1.06
N GLN A 33 24.00 -3.11 0.60
CA GLN A 33 23.36 -2.11 -0.23
C GLN A 33 23.43 -2.55 -1.70
N TYR A 34 22.28 -2.73 -2.33
CA TYR A 34 22.18 -3.10 -3.73
C TYR A 34 22.05 -1.86 -4.59
N ASN A 35 23.02 -1.68 -5.49
CA ASN A 35 23.06 -0.58 -6.47
C ASN A 35 22.99 -1.17 -7.88
N GLY A 36 22.51 -0.41 -8.86
CA GLY A 36 22.43 -0.84 -10.26
C GLY A 36 21.04 -1.17 -10.72
N ASN A 37 20.84 -2.28 -11.45
CA ASN A 37 19.60 -2.62 -12.15
C ASN A 37 18.43 -3.12 -11.24
N VAL A 38 18.34 -2.58 -10.04
CA VAL A 38 17.23 -2.90 -9.09
C VAL A 38 15.87 -2.66 -9.73
N ALA A 39 15.75 -1.61 -10.55
CA ALA A 39 14.51 -1.31 -11.28
C ALA A 39 14.16 -2.36 -12.34
N GLU A 40 15.14 -3.02 -12.93
CA GLU A 40 14.89 -4.10 -13.90
C GLU A 40 14.44 -5.37 -13.20
N ILE A 41 15.08 -5.72 -12.08
CA ILE A 41 14.71 -6.89 -11.28
C ILE A 41 13.25 -6.76 -10.84
N PHE A 42 12.90 -5.64 -10.22
CA PHE A 42 11.52 -5.41 -9.76
C PHE A 42 10.58 -5.01 -10.90
N GLY A 43 11.08 -4.53 -12.02
CA GLY A 43 10.29 -4.18 -13.20
C GLY A 43 9.50 -5.34 -13.79
N GLN A 44 9.92 -6.59 -13.54
CA GLN A 44 9.17 -7.79 -13.93
C GLN A 44 7.82 -7.91 -13.20
N ARG A 45 7.63 -7.18 -12.09
CA ARG A 45 6.38 -7.12 -11.33
C ARG A 45 5.39 -6.09 -11.88
N LEU A 46 5.82 -5.28 -12.82
CA LEU A 46 4.98 -4.27 -13.45
C LEU A 46 4.18 -4.86 -14.60
N THR A 47 2.98 -4.34 -14.78
CA THR A 47 2.17 -4.62 -15.97
C THR A 47 2.91 -4.18 -17.22
N LYS A 48 2.96 -5.05 -18.24
CA LYS A 48 3.62 -4.73 -19.50
C LYS A 48 2.89 -3.57 -20.18
N SER A 49 3.66 -2.62 -20.70
CA SER A 49 3.12 -1.40 -21.35
C SER A 49 2.42 -1.68 -22.69
N ASP A 50 2.69 -2.83 -23.32
CA ASP A 50 2.05 -3.26 -24.57
C ASP A 50 0.71 -3.99 -24.40
N ARG A 51 0.24 -4.16 -23.15
CA ARG A 51 -1.07 -4.77 -22.90
C ARG A 51 -2.20 -3.85 -23.36
N PRO A 52 -3.24 -4.40 -24.01
CA PRO A 52 -4.39 -3.59 -24.49
C PRO A 52 -5.14 -2.87 -23.35
N ASP A 53 -5.11 -3.41 -22.13
CA ASP A 53 -5.81 -2.90 -20.94
C ASP A 53 -4.91 -2.08 -20.00
N VAL A 54 -3.69 -1.75 -20.40
CA VAL A 54 -2.71 -1.05 -19.53
C VAL A 54 -3.24 0.30 -19.06
N ASN A 55 -3.97 1.03 -19.89
CA ASN A 55 -4.54 2.33 -19.50
C ASN A 55 -5.59 2.16 -18.39
N THR A 56 -6.43 1.13 -18.47
CA THR A 56 -7.41 0.82 -17.41
C THR A 56 -6.71 0.48 -16.10
N PHE A 57 -5.59 -0.23 -16.15
CA PHE A 57 -4.74 -0.52 -14.98
C PHE A 57 -4.14 0.77 -14.41
N TYR A 58 -3.60 1.66 -15.25
CA TYR A 58 -3.05 2.94 -14.80
C TYR A 58 -4.11 3.86 -14.21
N ASP A 59 -5.30 3.93 -14.82
CA ASP A 59 -6.42 4.71 -14.30
C ASP A 59 -6.93 4.17 -12.95
N PHE A 60 -6.92 2.85 -12.77
CA PHE A 60 -7.25 2.25 -11.48
C PHE A 60 -6.29 2.70 -10.39
N TRP A 61 -4.98 2.60 -10.62
CA TRP A 61 -3.94 2.98 -9.68
C TRP A 61 -3.67 4.49 -9.63
N GLU A 62 -4.38 5.27 -10.42
CA GLU A 62 -4.20 6.72 -10.52
C GLU A 62 -2.77 7.13 -10.84
N VAL A 63 -2.17 6.45 -11.82
CA VAL A 63 -0.82 6.72 -12.32
C VAL A 63 -0.83 8.02 -13.12
N ASP A 64 0.11 8.92 -12.83
CA ASP A 64 0.31 10.14 -13.59
C ASP A 64 0.79 9.77 -15.00
N LYS A 65 0.12 10.30 -16.03
CA LYS A 65 0.37 9.94 -17.43
C LYS A 65 1.78 10.25 -17.93
N ASP A 66 2.43 11.25 -17.35
CA ASP A 66 3.80 11.67 -17.64
C ASP A 66 4.87 10.80 -16.94
N LYS A 67 4.45 9.84 -16.09
CA LYS A 67 5.34 8.98 -15.29
C LYS A 67 5.21 7.49 -15.59
N THR A 68 4.55 7.14 -16.68
CA THR A 68 4.32 5.74 -17.05
C THR A 68 5.60 4.98 -17.41
N GLU A 69 6.69 5.69 -17.72
CA GLU A 69 8.02 5.11 -17.99
C GLU A 69 8.91 5.02 -16.75
N ASP A 70 8.51 5.64 -15.62
CA ASP A 70 9.26 5.56 -14.38
C ASP A 70 8.89 4.30 -13.59
N LYS A 71 9.70 3.26 -13.73
CA LYS A 71 9.48 1.96 -13.09
C LYS A 71 9.42 2.03 -11.56
N PHE A 72 10.20 2.91 -10.92
CA PHE A 72 10.14 3.06 -9.47
C PHE A 72 8.86 3.74 -9.00
N TYR A 73 8.46 4.78 -9.72
CA TYR A 73 7.19 5.43 -9.49
C TYR A 73 6.04 4.42 -9.66
N LEU A 74 6.04 3.64 -10.73
CA LEU A 74 5.03 2.61 -10.99
C LEU A 74 5.00 1.56 -9.88
N LEU A 75 6.16 1.04 -9.45
CA LEU A 75 6.21 0.08 -8.34
C LEU A 75 5.58 0.64 -7.06
N GLY A 76 5.93 1.87 -6.69
CA GLY A 76 5.37 2.53 -5.52
C GLY A 76 3.87 2.82 -5.62
N LYS A 77 3.40 3.21 -6.81
CA LYS A 77 1.97 3.50 -7.09
C LYS A 77 1.13 2.24 -7.12
N THR A 78 1.60 1.18 -7.80
CA THR A 78 0.85 -0.06 -8.04
C THR A 78 1.13 -1.15 -7.01
N GLN A 79 2.01 -0.87 -6.05
CA GLN A 79 2.47 -1.81 -5.02
C GLN A 79 3.23 -3.03 -5.60
N GLY A 80 3.41 -3.13 -6.91
CA GLY A 80 4.12 -4.23 -7.58
C GLY A 80 3.61 -5.62 -7.19
N LEU A 81 2.32 -5.75 -6.92
CA LEU A 81 1.70 -6.99 -6.47
C LEU A 81 1.70 -8.05 -7.55
N VAL A 82 2.16 -9.25 -7.22
CA VAL A 82 2.06 -10.45 -8.06
C VAL A 82 1.47 -11.60 -7.26
N THR A 83 0.90 -12.59 -7.95
CA THR A 83 0.22 -13.73 -7.31
C THR A 83 1.19 -14.79 -6.77
N THR A 84 2.46 -14.70 -7.12
CA THR A 84 3.49 -15.72 -6.82
C THR A 84 4.17 -15.52 -5.48
N ASP A 85 4.05 -14.34 -4.88
CA ASP A 85 4.64 -14.02 -3.58
C ASP A 85 3.84 -12.95 -2.84
N ASN A 86 4.30 -12.58 -1.63
CA ASN A 86 3.66 -11.59 -0.76
C ASN A 86 4.47 -10.28 -0.65
N PHE A 87 5.42 -10.01 -1.55
CA PHE A 87 6.18 -8.77 -1.53
C PHE A 87 5.35 -7.61 -2.08
N GLU A 88 5.43 -6.48 -1.41
CA GLU A 88 4.77 -5.24 -1.78
C GLU A 88 5.76 -4.07 -1.77
N PHE A 89 5.57 -3.14 -2.69
CA PHE A 89 6.33 -1.89 -2.77
C PHE A 89 5.45 -0.74 -2.30
N LEU A 90 5.72 -0.20 -1.13
CA LEU A 90 4.95 0.88 -0.55
C LEU A 90 5.77 2.17 -0.63
N ALA A 91 5.26 3.14 -1.38
CA ALA A 91 5.87 4.46 -1.47
C ALA A 91 5.66 5.25 -0.17
N GLU A 92 6.64 6.02 0.22
CA GLU A 92 6.49 7.05 1.24
C GLU A 92 5.89 8.31 0.61
N TYR A 93 4.79 8.82 1.19
CA TYR A 93 4.08 9.97 0.67
C TYR A 93 4.32 11.22 1.50
N ASN A 94 4.38 12.37 0.81
CA ASN A 94 4.43 13.68 1.41
C ASN A 94 3.16 14.47 1.09
N LEU A 95 2.74 15.35 2.01
CA LEU A 95 1.61 16.24 1.77
C LEU A 95 2.00 17.30 0.72
N THR A 96 1.54 17.08 -0.50
CA THR A 96 1.68 18.00 -1.63
C THR A 96 0.28 18.37 -2.14
N PRO A 97 0.07 19.53 -2.78
CA PRO A 97 -1.25 19.99 -3.21
C PRO A 97 -2.02 19.00 -4.10
N ASN A 98 -1.30 18.13 -4.82
CA ASN A 98 -1.89 17.14 -5.71
C ASN A 98 -1.68 15.70 -5.20
N LEU A 99 -1.48 15.54 -3.89
CA LEU A 99 -1.30 14.21 -3.33
C LEU A 99 -2.52 13.35 -3.61
N HIS A 100 -2.29 12.21 -4.25
CA HIS A 100 -3.27 11.15 -4.38
C HIS A 100 -2.57 9.79 -4.50
N PHE A 101 -3.09 8.79 -3.84
CA PHE A 101 -2.60 7.43 -3.94
C PHE A 101 -3.66 6.43 -3.51
N LEU A 102 -3.47 5.16 -3.89
CA LEU A 102 -4.27 4.05 -3.43
C LEU A 102 -3.54 3.28 -2.33
N THR A 103 -4.30 2.92 -1.33
CA THR A 103 -3.89 1.96 -0.30
C THR A 103 -4.99 0.93 -0.12
N ASP A 104 -4.67 -0.27 0.31
CA ASP A 104 -5.68 -1.20 0.79
C ASP A 104 -5.69 -1.23 2.31
N ILE A 105 -6.86 -1.51 2.85
CA ILE A 105 -7.07 -1.53 4.29
C ILE A 105 -6.55 -2.85 4.88
N ALA A 106 -5.72 -2.73 5.90
CA ALA A 106 -5.24 -3.86 6.69
C ALA A 106 -6.25 -4.26 7.78
N ALA A 107 -6.15 -5.51 8.24
CA ALA A 107 -6.95 -6.07 9.34
C ALA A 107 -8.48 -6.08 9.10
N LEU A 108 -8.91 -6.25 7.85
CA LEU A 108 -10.34 -6.38 7.48
C LEU A 108 -11.04 -7.55 8.17
N THR A 109 -10.32 -8.62 8.51
CA THR A 109 -10.86 -9.85 9.07
C THR A 109 -11.37 -9.73 10.51
N VAL A 110 -11.08 -8.61 11.17
CA VAL A 110 -11.50 -8.38 12.57
C VAL A 110 -12.99 -8.02 12.68
N ASN A 111 -13.65 -7.71 11.54
CA ASN A 111 -15.01 -7.19 11.54
C ASN A 111 -15.96 -7.97 10.62
N GLU A 112 -16.76 -8.87 11.20
CA GLU A 112 -17.89 -9.54 10.54
C GLU A 112 -18.88 -8.58 9.83
N PRO A 113 -19.14 -7.34 10.31
CA PRO A 113 -20.08 -6.42 9.65
C PRO A 113 -19.71 -6.03 8.22
N LEU A 114 -18.43 -6.13 7.83
CA LEU A 114 -17.99 -5.82 6.45
C LEU A 114 -18.56 -6.81 5.42
N ALA A 115 -18.93 -8.02 5.84
CA ALA A 115 -19.45 -9.08 4.97
C ALA A 115 -20.87 -8.77 4.40
N LYS A 116 -21.57 -7.75 4.89
CA LYS A 116 -23.01 -7.53 4.60
C LYS A 116 -23.30 -6.32 3.71
N GLY A 117 -22.42 -5.94 2.80
CA GLY A 117 -22.68 -4.84 1.87
C GLY A 117 -22.78 -3.46 2.53
N THR A 118 -22.25 -3.32 3.75
CA THR A 118 -22.26 -2.07 4.51
C THR A 118 -21.32 -1.04 3.88
N ILE A 119 -20.31 -1.47 3.10
CA ILE A 119 -19.36 -0.62 2.40
C ILE A 119 -19.57 -0.73 0.90
N GLN A 120 -19.59 0.42 0.23
CA GLN A 120 -19.80 0.55 -1.20
C GLN A 120 -18.71 1.40 -1.84
N ILE A 121 -18.47 1.18 -3.14
CA ILE A 121 -17.58 2.04 -3.93
C ILE A 121 -18.12 3.48 -3.90
N GLY A 122 -17.22 4.44 -3.67
CA GLY A 122 -17.57 5.85 -3.52
C GLY A 122 -17.85 6.31 -2.08
N ASP A 123 -17.99 5.39 -1.13
CA ASP A 123 -18.16 5.76 0.27
C ASP A 123 -16.98 6.62 0.79
N LYS A 124 -17.34 7.66 1.54
CA LYS A 124 -16.38 8.47 2.28
C LYS A 124 -16.09 7.80 3.62
N LEU A 125 -14.80 7.71 3.92
CA LEU A 125 -14.30 7.15 5.16
C LEU A 125 -13.63 8.26 5.99
N ARG A 126 -13.72 8.14 7.31
CA ARG A 126 -12.94 8.98 8.23
C ARG A 126 -11.77 8.18 8.81
N PHE A 127 -10.78 8.86 9.31
CA PHE A 127 -9.64 8.24 9.98
C PHE A 127 -9.39 8.84 11.36
N GLU A 128 -8.74 8.05 12.20
CA GLU A 128 -8.29 8.47 13.54
C GLU A 128 -6.86 7.95 13.78
N LEU A 129 -6.02 8.80 14.33
CA LEU A 129 -4.67 8.41 14.74
C LEU A 129 -4.73 7.61 16.04
N GLU A 130 -4.06 6.46 16.10
CA GLU A 130 -4.00 5.61 17.29
C GLU A 130 -2.55 5.52 17.81
N SER A 131 -2.07 6.58 18.43
CA SER A 131 -0.69 6.63 18.98
C SER A 131 -0.40 5.64 20.10
N THR A 132 -1.44 5.06 20.71
CA THR A 132 -1.35 4.06 21.77
C THR A 132 -1.39 2.62 21.27
N ASN A 133 -1.39 2.41 19.93
CA ASN A 133 -1.41 1.07 19.36
C ASN A 133 -0.13 0.30 19.73
N PRO A 134 -0.23 -0.90 20.34
CA PRO A 134 0.95 -1.63 20.84
C PRO A 134 1.84 -2.19 19.73
N LYS A 135 1.33 -2.30 18.49
CA LYS A 135 2.06 -2.84 17.34
C LYS A 135 2.67 -1.76 16.45
N ASP A 136 2.06 -0.59 16.41
CA ASP A 136 2.48 0.51 15.55
C ASP A 136 2.05 1.87 16.11
N LYS A 137 3.02 2.65 16.58
CA LYS A 137 2.78 4.01 17.10
C LYS A 137 2.22 4.98 16.05
N TYR A 138 2.33 4.64 14.78
CA TYR A 138 1.78 5.42 13.66
C TYR A 138 0.46 4.83 13.14
N ALA A 139 -0.16 3.90 13.86
CA ALA A 139 -1.41 3.28 13.44
C ALA A 139 -2.49 4.34 13.14
N VAL A 140 -3.19 4.13 12.03
CA VAL A 140 -4.31 4.98 11.58
C VAL A 140 -5.53 4.10 11.40
N LYS A 141 -6.52 4.26 12.27
CA LYS A 141 -7.83 3.60 12.17
C LYS A 141 -8.67 4.21 11.06
N VAL A 142 -9.45 3.39 10.40
CA VAL A 142 -10.37 3.81 9.35
C VAL A 142 -11.79 3.41 9.73
N PHE A 143 -12.75 4.33 9.50
CA PHE A 143 -14.14 4.14 9.85
C PHE A 143 -15.08 4.56 8.71
N LYS A 144 -16.24 3.88 8.61
CA LYS A 144 -17.42 4.35 7.89
C LYS A 144 -18.50 4.71 8.92
N GLY A 145 -18.73 6.02 9.13
CA GLY A 145 -19.50 6.47 10.29
C GLY A 145 -18.86 5.96 11.58
N ASP A 146 -19.59 5.19 12.38
CA ASP A 146 -19.08 4.59 13.61
C ASP A 146 -18.54 3.16 13.42
N LEU A 147 -18.70 2.59 12.22
CA LEU A 147 -18.20 1.27 11.90
C LEU A 147 -16.70 1.31 11.72
N PHE A 148 -15.95 0.62 12.57
CA PHE A 148 -14.53 0.39 12.38
C PHE A 148 -14.29 -0.53 11.17
N VAL A 149 -13.50 -0.10 10.21
CA VAL A 149 -13.24 -0.83 8.97
C VAL A 149 -11.92 -1.59 9.03
N GLY A 150 -10.90 -0.99 9.61
CA GLY A 150 -9.55 -1.54 9.67
C GLY A 150 -8.51 -0.43 9.81
N TYR A 151 -7.30 -0.69 9.32
CA TYR A 151 -6.16 0.22 9.42
C TYR A 151 -5.58 0.57 8.05
N ILE A 152 -5.04 1.76 7.93
CA ILE A 152 -4.14 2.10 6.81
C ILE A 152 -2.89 1.20 6.89
N LYS A 153 -2.35 0.78 5.74
CA LYS A 153 -1.09 0.01 5.70
C LYS A 153 0.04 0.78 6.39
N LYS A 154 0.83 0.07 7.17
CA LYS A 154 1.86 0.61 8.07
C LYS A 154 2.74 1.70 7.45
N TYR A 155 3.27 1.49 6.25
CA TYR A 155 4.16 2.47 5.61
C TYR A 155 3.44 3.64 4.95
N HIS A 156 2.12 3.54 4.74
CA HIS A 156 1.29 4.66 4.30
C HIS A 156 0.74 5.51 5.46
N CYS A 157 0.94 5.08 6.72
CA CYS A 157 0.43 5.80 7.89
C CYS A 157 1.13 7.14 8.12
N GLU A 158 2.42 7.26 7.80
CA GLU A 158 3.24 8.42 8.17
C GLU A 158 2.70 9.74 7.63
N VAL A 159 2.11 9.75 6.43
CA VAL A 159 1.52 10.96 5.83
C VAL A 159 0.36 11.52 6.65
N PHE A 160 -0.38 10.66 7.36
CA PHE A 160 -1.52 11.06 8.20
C PHE A 160 -1.11 11.76 9.49
N HIS A 161 0.16 11.65 9.88
CA HIS A 161 0.72 12.32 11.06
C HIS A 161 1.37 13.67 10.75
N LYS A 162 1.43 14.08 9.48
CA LYS A 162 2.01 15.36 9.07
C LYS A 162 1.02 16.50 9.30
N THR A 163 1.53 17.71 9.61
CA THR A 163 0.70 18.91 9.78
C THR A 163 -0.11 19.17 8.52
N GLY A 164 -1.43 19.33 8.67
CA GLY A 164 -2.36 19.52 7.54
C GLY A 164 -2.95 18.21 6.99
N ALA A 165 -2.64 17.06 7.60
CA ALA A 165 -3.22 15.77 7.20
C ALA A 165 -4.73 15.65 7.51
N ASP A 166 -5.27 16.52 8.36
CA ASP A 166 -6.71 16.66 8.63
C ASP A 166 -7.53 16.96 7.35
N LYS A 167 -6.88 17.48 6.31
CA LYS A 167 -7.49 17.75 4.99
C LYS A 167 -7.52 16.52 4.08
N LEU A 168 -6.86 15.42 4.45
CA LEU A 168 -6.87 14.20 3.66
C LEU A 168 -8.30 13.61 3.60
N SER A 169 -8.72 13.28 2.41
CA SER A 169 -9.97 12.58 2.15
C SER A 169 -9.71 11.11 1.83
N LEU A 170 -10.56 10.24 2.35
CA LEU A 170 -10.53 8.81 2.07
C LEU A 170 -11.82 8.42 1.35
N THR A 171 -11.69 7.74 0.21
CA THR A 171 -12.83 7.28 -0.58
C THR A 171 -12.62 5.85 -1.02
N VAL A 172 -13.63 4.99 -0.85
CA VAL A 172 -13.59 3.61 -1.32
C VAL A 172 -13.49 3.59 -2.85
N LYS A 173 -12.42 3.05 -3.38
CA LYS A 173 -12.14 2.96 -4.85
C LYS A 173 -12.60 1.64 -5.43
N ALA A 174 -12.32 0.53 -4.72
CA ALA A 174 -12.70 -0.80 -5.18
C ALA A 174 -12.82 -1.77 -4.01
N ILE A 175 -13.58 -2.81 -4.23
CA ILE A 175 -13.82 -3.90 -3.25
C ILE A 175 -13.57 -5.22 -3.97
N ASP A 176 -12.56 -5.98 -3.53
CA ASP A 176 -12.34 -7.35 -3.94
C ASP A 176 -12.99 -8.28 -2.91
N GLN A 177 -13.96 -9.07 -3.36
CA GLN A 177 -14.73 -9.94 -2.49
C GLN A 177 -15.01 -11.30 -3.12
N ASN A 178 -15.08 -12.30 -2.27
CA ASN A 178 -15.53 -13.64 -2.62
C ASN A 178 -16.29 -14.24 -1.42
N GLY A 179 -17.57 -13.89 -1.30
CA GLY A 179 -18.38 -14.17 -0.11
C GLY A 179 -18.06 -13.28 1.10
N TYR A 180 -16.82 -12.82 1.20
CA TYR A 180 -16.33 -11.83 2.18
C TYR A 180 -15.37 -10.85 1.50
N ILE A 181 -15.17 -9.68 2.10
CA ILE A 181 -14.23 -8.68 1.55
C ILE A 181 -12.80 -9.18 1.80
N LYS A 182 -12.07 -9.44 0.71
CA LYS A 182 -10.65 -9.82 0.74
C LYS A 182 -9.75 -8.60 0.79
N ARG A 183 -10.05 -7.61 -0.06
CA ARG A 183 -9.31 -6.35 -0.13
C ARG A 183 -10.28 -5.18 -0.29
N LEU A 184 -9.99 -4.11 0.40
CA LEU A 184 -10.70 -2.85 0.28
C LEU A 184 -9.70 -1.77 -0.12
N PHE A 185 -9.80 -1.32 -1.37
CA PHE A 185 -8.95 -0.26 -1.89
C PHE A 185 -9.54 1.10 -1.60
N VAL A 186 -8.73 1.95 -1.00
CA VAL A 186 -9.11 3.31 -0.63
C VAL A 186 -8.20 4.30 -1.33
N LYS A 187 -8.81 5.27 -2.00
CA LYS A 187 -8.12 6.45 -2.50
C LYS A 187 -7.93 7.43 -1.36
N VAL A 188 -6.68 7.84 -1.14
CA VAL A 188 -6.30 8.94 -0.26
C VAL A 188 -5.94 10.13 -1.14
N ALA A 189 -6.51 11.29 -0.87
CA ALA A 189 -6.24 12.52 -1.62
C ALA A 189 -6.30 13.75 -0.72
N LEU A 190 -5.52 14.79 -1.08
CA LEU A 190 -5.54 16.11 -0.44
C LEU A 190 -6.47 17.04 -1.22
#